data_d9cdada16638dc16997a1496a3962d60
#
_entry.id   d9cdada16638dc16997a1496a3962d60
#
_cell.length_a   1.000
_cell.length_b   1.000
_cell.length_c   1.000
_cell.angle_alpha   90.00
_cell.angle_beta   90.00
_cell.angle_gamma   90.00
#
_symmetry.space_group_name_H-M   'P 1'
#
loop_
_entity.id
_entity.type
_entity.pdbx_description
1 polymer ?
#
loop_
_entity_poly.entity_id
_entity_poly.type
_entity_poly.pdbx_seq_one_letter_code
_entity_poly.pdbx_strand_id
1 'polypeptide(L)'
;MDLDNLFKTTSSSKDKKNNTIDLVVSDDMAFLQAIDELYAIEGFASPLKVDDIDDESWHKTSAEIKHVVLDLRDCGELVSEVAEISSRLDVSISLIVLSNTDSILMRDKVLSLGANYILWDPELDGLLGALKEPGKDTFSPTVKKKSRIAKRVLMLGSKGGVGVSTISAFLSHSLSQQASLKTLLVEHDTLALNSDIFLGLKGLKAQQNSIDLNQSELDAAIAGSYVHPIKDKLDFLALEKNIACISDHADSLFRISNELVDQYNFIIDSLPLNAINELTSEDINERYNRIFVVCEPSVASLRAYHSIKKKLGKAEHRIIFSMTRSQKDYMMPLQGAKEKIKAKDTIDFVYEANLEKLIIQQGIHNTAKIKFTPAIANMVNSLTGKKVKVQKKFAWFKK
;
A
#
# COMPACT_ATOMS: atom_id res chain seq x y z
N MET A 1 29.84 -45.86 24.62
CA MET A 1 29.37 -44.91 23.60
C MET A 1 27.95 -45.32 23.27
N ASP A 2 27.00 -44.60 23.82
CA ASP A 2 25.57 -44.92 23.71
C ASP A 2 25.01 -44.35 22.41
N LEU A 3 24.60 -45.22 21.50
CA LEU A 3 24.04 -44.89 20.20
C LEU A 3 22.59 -44.38 20.26
N ASP A 4 21.96 -44.42 21.43
CA ASP A 4 20.56 -44.02 21.62
C ASP A 4 20.35 -42.48 21.67
N ASN A 5 21.41 -41.68 21.69
CA ASN A 5 21.32 -40.21 21.70
C ASN A 5 21.36 -39.56 20.32
N LEU A 6 21.53 -40.32 19.25
CA LEU A 6 21.60 -39.78 17.87
C LEU A 6 20.26 -39.71 17.17
N PHE A 7 19.19 -40.24 17.76
CA PHE A 7 17.82 -40.22 17.17
C PHE A 7 16.79 -39.42 17.96
N LYS A 8 17.22 -38.62 18.94
CA LYS A 8 16.32 -37.62 19.50
C LYS A 8 16.31 -36.40 18.57
N THR A 9 15.55 -36.55 17.49
CA THR A 9 15.02 -35.38 16.76
C THR A 9 14.20 -34.58 17.74
N THR A 10 14.73 -33.43 18.13
CA THR A 10 13.98 -32.36 18.81
C THR A 10 12.90 -31.84 17.85
N SER A 11 11.78 -32.55 17.79
CA SER A 11 10.54 -32.05 17.25
C SER A 11 9.93 -31.10 18.29
N SER A 12 10.32 -29.83 18.22
CA SER A 12 9.56 -28.77 18.84
C SER A 12 9.61 -27.52 17.95
N SER A 13 9.27 -27.66 16.66
CA SER A 13 8.57 -26.58 15.97
C SER A 13 7.16 -26.60 16.60
N LYS A 14 6.91 -25.65 17.50
CA LYS A 14 5.54 -25.26 17.78
C LYS A 14 4.99 -24.75 16.48
N ASP A 15 4.25 -25.60 15.76
CA ASP A 15 3.33 -25.17 14.73
C ASP A 15 2.43 -24.11 15.39
N LYS A 16 2.73 -22.85 15.14
CA LYS A 16 1.71 -21.80 15.23
C LYS A 16 0.67 -22.24 14.21
N LYS A 17 -0.41 -22.89 14.67
CA LYS A 17 -1.63 -23.01 13.88
C LYS A 17 -1.97 -21.57 13.48
N ASN A 18 -1.68 -21.22 12.24
CA ASN A 18 -2.18 -20.00 11.65
C ASN A 18 -3.70 -20.13 11.70
N ASN A 19 -4.31 -19.37 12.58
CA ASN A 19 -5.76 -19.37 12.75
C ASN A 19 -6.33 -18.50 11.61
N THR A 20 -6.30 -19.06 10.39
CA THR A 20 -6.85 -18.39 9.19
C THR A 20 -8.33 -18.71 9.09
N ILE A 21 -9.12 -17.72 8.79
CA ILE A 21 -10.57 -17.81 8.56
C ILE A 21 -10.95 -17.09 7.28
N ASP A 22 -12.11 -17.43 6.75
CA ASP A 22 -12.68 -16.76 5.60
C ASP A 22 -13.72 -15.71 6.03
N LEU A 23 -13.92 -14.69 5.22
CA LEU A 23 -14.96 -13.67 5.39
C LEU A 23 -15.98 -13.81 4.27
N VAL A 24 -17.24 -13.88 4.62
CA VAL A 24 -18.36 -13.91 3.66
C VAL A 24 -19.18 -12.64 3.82
N VAL A 25 -19.37 -11.93 2.72
CA VAL A 25 -20.13 -10.69 2.65
C VAL A 25 -21.41 -10.95 1.86
N SER A 26 -22.55 -10.99 2.54
CA SER A 26 -23.88 -11.18 1.96
C SER A 26 -24.97 -10.84 2.96
N ASP A 27 -26.06 -10.30 2.49
CA ASP A 27 -27.30 -10.09 3.23
C ASP A 27 -28.35 -11.21 2.98
N ASP A 28 -28.06 -12.16 2.08
CA ASP A 28 -28.91 -13.31 1.78
C ASP A 28 -28.77 -14.42 2.82
N MET A 29 -29.74 -14.55 3.70
CA MET A 29 -29.77 -15.57 4.75
C MET A 29 -29.76 -16.99 4.22
N ALA A 30 -30.36 -17.26 3.06
CA ALA A 30 -30.38 -18.59 2.45
C ALA A 30 -28.97 -18.98 1.93
N PHE A 31 -28.29 -18.03 1.31
CA PHE A 31 -26.90 -18.21 0.90
C PHE A 31 -25.96 -18.42 2.10
N LEU A 32 -26.12 -17.61 3.16
CA LEU A 32 -25.31 -17.76 4.37
C LEU A 32 -25.51 -19.11 5.07
N GLN A 33 -26.72 -19.67 5.01
CA GLN A 33 -26.99 -21.03 5.50
C GLN A 33 -26.31 -22.09 4.63
N ALA A 34 -26.39 -21.98 3.30
CA ALA A 34 -25.72 -22.90 2.38
C ALA A 34 -24.19 -22.88 2.57
N ILE A 35 -23.61 -21.70 2.85
CA ILE A 35 -22.20 -21.57 3.20
C ILE A 35 -21.86 -22.32 4.49
N ASP A 36 -22.69 -22.22 5.55
CA ASP A 36 -22.43 -22.97 6.79
C ASP A 36 -22.43 -24.48 6.56
N GLU A 37 -23.39 -24.96 5.77
CA GLU A 37 -23.48 -26.38 5.42
C GLU A 37 -22.25 -26.82 4.61
N LEU A 38 -21.82 -26.04 3.60
CA LEU A 38 -20.62 -26.31 2.82
C LEU A 38 -19.38 -26.39 3.70
N TYR A 39 -19.16 -25.40 4.56
CA TYR A 39 -17.99 -25.35 5.44
C TYR A 39 -17.98 -26.48 6.46
N ALA A 40 -19.14 -26.86 6.98
CA ALA A 40 -19.28 -27.98 7.90
C ALA A 40 -18.98 -29.33 7.23
N ILE A 41 -19.48 -29.55 6.00
CA ILE A 41 -19.25 -30.78 5.23
C ILE A 41 -17.77 -30.91 4.86
N GLU A 42 -17.13 -29.84 4.44
CA GLU A 42 -15.75 -29.83 4.00
C GLU A 42 -14.73 -29.73 5.15
N GLY A 43 -15.19 -29.52 6.38
CA GLY A 43 -14.34 -29.39 7.57
C GLY A 43 -13.55 -28.11 7.62
N PHE A 44 -14.00 -27.04 6.96
CA PHE A 44 -13.41 -25.71 7.05
C PHE A 44 -13.76 -25.02 8.38
N ALA A 45 -12.92 -24.07 8.79
CA ALA A 45 -13.26 -23.22 9.93
C ALA A 45 -14.48 -22.36 9.59
N SER A 46 -15.44 -22.21 10.52
CA SER A 46 -16.62 -21.36 10.28
C SER A 46 -16.21 -19.96 9.85
N PRO A 47 -16.76 -19.43 8.74
CA PRO A 47 -16.38 -18.12 8.25
C PRO A 47 -16.98 -17.01 9.10
N LEU A 48 -16.35 -15.84 9.09
CA LEU A 48 -16.99 -14.61 9.54
C LEU A 48 -18.01 -14.17 8.50
N LYS A 49 -19.16 -13.68 8.96
CA LYS A 49 -20.24 -13.20 8.11
C LYS A 49 -20.53 -11.75 8.44
N VAL A 50 -20.66 -10.94 7.41
CA VAL A 50 -21.03 -9.53 7.50
C VAL A 50 -22.00 -9.20 6.37
N ASP A 51 -22.91 -8.27 6.62
CA ASP A 51 -23.85 -7.81 5.60
C ASP A 51 -23.17 -6.83 4.63
N ASP A 52 -22.14 -6.13 5.09
CA ASP A 52 -21.38 -5.14 4.31
C ASP A 52 -19.90 -5.24 4.64
N ILE A 53 -19.06 -5.10 3.62
CA ILE A 53 -17.59 -5.08 3.76
C ILE A 53 -17.11 -3.90 4.62
N ASP A 54 -17.88 -2.81 4.69
CA ASP A 54 -17.60 -1.62 5.50
C ASP A 54 -17.87 -1.83 7.00
N ASP A 55 -18.44 -2.96 7.41
CA ASP A 55 -18.55 -3.31 8.81
C ASP A 55 -17.17 -3.55 9.42
N GLU A 56 -16.75 -2.65 10.31
CA GLU A 56 -15.45 -2.71 10.98
C GLU A 56 -15.32 -3.91 11.97
N SER A 57 -16.35 -4.70 12.16
CA SER A 57 -16.37 -5.81 13.13
C SER A 57 -15.31 -6.87 12.81
N TRP A 58 -15.12 -7.21 11.55
CA TRP A 58 -14.15 -8.21 11.11
C TRP A 58 -12.69 -7.77 11.25
N HIS A 59 -12.40 -6.44 11.26
CA HIS A 59 -11.06 -5.91 11.54
C HIS A 59 -10.59 -6.14 12.98
N LYS A 60 -11.50 -6.44 13.90
CA LYS A 60 -11.21 -6.69 15.31
C LYS A 60 -10.83 -8.15 15.58
N THR A 61 -10.98 -9.01 14.61
CA THR A 61 -10.64 -10.43 14.72
C THR A 61 -9.14 -10.60 14.79
N SER A 62 -8.69 -11.44 15.71
CA SER A 62 -7.28 -11.83 15.84
C SER A 62 -6.84 -12.89 14.81
N ALA A 63 -7.80 -13.48 14.08
CA ALA A 63 -7.53 -14.45 13.03
C ALA A 63 -7.16 -13.73 11.72
N GLU A 64 -6.28 -14.35 10.95
CA GLU A 64 -5.87 -13.87 9.63
C GLU A 64 -6.94 -14.26 8.59
N ILE A 65 -7.46 -13.28 7.86
CA ILE A 65 -8.42 -13.53 6.77
C ILE A 65 -7.67 -14.07 5.56
N LYS A 66 -8.07 -15.24 5.09
CA LYS A 66 -7.48 -15.90 3.91
C LYS A 66 -8.26 -15.61 2.63
N HIS A 67 -9.59 -15.76 2.67
CA HIS A 67 -10.46 -15.46 1.55
C HIS A 67 -11.53 -14.47 1.96
N VAL A 68 -11.93 -13.63 1.01
CA VAL A 68 -13.13 -12.79 1.09
C VAL A 68 -14.06 -13.22 -0.03
N VAL A 69 -15.22 -13.72 0.32
CA VAL A 69 -16.27 -14.13 -0.61
C VAL A 69 -17.30 -13.00 -0.67
N LEU A 70 -17.47 -12.39 -1.85
CA LEU A 70 -18.45 -11.33 -2.09
C LEU A 70 -19.62 -11.89 -2.85
N ASP A 71 -20.80 -11.76 -2.28
CA ASP A 71 -22.05 -12.04 -2.95
C ASP A 71 -22.51 -10.79 -3.73
N LEU A 72 -22.24 -10.78 -5.03
CA LEU A 72 -22.61 -9.69 -5.93
C LEU A 72 -23.60 -10.15 -7.00
N ARG A 73 -24.45 -11.15 -6.68
CA ARG A 73 -25.42 -11.72 -7.60
C ARG A 73 -26.44 -10.70 -8.11
N ASP A 74 -26.83 -9.75 -7.26
CA ASP A 74 -27.81 -8.71 -7.56
C ASP A 74 -27.18 -7.32 -7.80
N CYS A 75 -25.84 -7.25 -7.92
CA CYS A 75 -25.13 -5.98 -8.12
C CYS A 75 -25.15 -5.52 -9.57
N GLY A 76 -25.68 -4.33 -9.84
CA GLY A 76 -25.76 -3.74 -11.18
C GLY A 76 -24.42 -3.25 -11.73
N GLU A 77 -23.48 -2.82 -10.87
CA GLU A 77 -22.16 -2.28 -11.22
C GLU A 77 -21.01 -3.11 -10.66
N LEU A 78 -21.09 -4.42 -10.82
CA LEU A 78 -20.18 -5.42 -10.24
C LEU A 78 -18.69 -5.06 -10.40
N VAL A 79 -18.24 -4.63 -11.58
CA VAL A 79 -16.82 -4.33 -11.83
C VAL A 79 -16.34 -3.13 -11.01
N SER A 80 -17.18 -2.11 -10.86
CA SER A 80 -16.89 -0.91 -10.06
C SER A 80 -16.77 -1.26 -8.59
N GLU A 81 -17.69 -2.06 -8.09
CA GLU A 81 -17.71 -2.55 -6.70
C GLU A 81 -16.47 -3.42 -6.39
N VAL A 82 -16.17 -4.39 -7.25
CA VAL A 82 -14.98 -5.22 -7.10
C VAL A 82 -13.70 -4.38 -7.13
N ALA A 83 -13.60 -3.37 -8.00
CA ALA A 83 -12.43 -2.49 -8.07
C ALA A 83 -12.24 -1.70 -6.76
N GLU A 84 -13.33 -1.19 -6.19
CA GLU A 84 -13.31 -0.47 -4.92
C GLU A 84 -12.89 -1.39 -3.77
N ILE A 85 -13.54 -2.53 -3.60
CA ILE A 85 -13.26 -3.50 -2.54
C ILE A 85 -11.83 -4.06 -2.68
N SER A 86 -11.42 -4.45 -3.89
CA SER A 86 -10.06 -4.95 -4.15
C SER A 86 -8.99 -3.94 -3.72
N SER A 87 -9.25 -2.64 -3.85
CA SER A 87 -8.30 -1.60 -3.45
C SER A 87 -8.16 -1.43 -1.93
N ARG A 88 -9.13 -1.93 -1.18
CA ARG A 88 -9.19 -1.81 0.29
C ARG A 88 -8.67 -3.06 1.02
N LEU A 89 -8.58 -4.19 0.34
CA LEU A 89 -8.12 -5.45 0.92
C LEU A 89 -6.61 -5.62 0.76
N ASP A 90 -6.00 -6.30 1.72
CA ASP A 90 -4.59 -6.68 1.62
C ASP A 90 -4.36 -7.59 0.39
N VAL A 91 -3.20 -7.46 -0.25
CA VAL A 91 -2.85 -8.24 -1.44
C VAL A 91 -2.80 -9.74 -1.18
N SER A 92 -2.50 -10.15 0.05
CA SER A 92 -2.45 -11.56 0.46
C SER A 92 -3.84 -12.22 0.56
N ILE A 93 -4.92 -11.43 0.67
CA ILE A 93 -6.29 -11.94 0.78
C ILE A 93 -6.79 -12.34 -0.61
N SER A 94 -7.24 -13.57 -0.79
CA SER A 94 -7.88 -14.00 -2.04
C SER A 94 -9.32 -13.49 -2.10
N LEU A 95 -9.63 -12.69 -3.13
CA LEU A 95 -10.99 -12.17 -3.35
C LEU A 95 -11.75 -13.10 -4.30
N ILE A 96 -12.92 -13.55 -3.89
CA ILE A 96 -13.83 -14.42 -4.65
C ILE A 96 -15.14 -13.68 -4.83
N VAL A 97 -15.60 -13.57 -6.07
CA VAL A 97 -16.81 -12.83 -6.44
C VAL A 97 -17.84 -13.79 -7.03
N LEU A 98 -19.02 -13.85 -6.42
CA LEU A 98 -20.16 -14.61 -6.93
C LEU A 98 -21.07 -13.68 -7.74
N SER A 99 -21.54 -14.15 -8.90
CA SER A 99 -22.42 -13.41 -9.79
C SER A 99 -23.39 -14.31 -10.51
N ASN A 100 -24.56 -13.80 -10.86
CA ASN A 100 -25.54 -14.45 -11.72
C ASN A 100 -25.26 -14.23 -13.23
N THR A 101 -24.29 -13.37 -13.57
CA THR A 101 -24.06 -12.97 -14.96
C THR A 101 -23.04 -13.87 -15.64
N ASP A 102 -23.47 -14.69 -16.58
CA ASP A 102 -22.54 -15.45 -17.43
C ASP A 102 -22.02 -14.58 -18.58
N SER A 103 -20.88 -13.91 -18.34
CA SER A 103 -20.25 -12.99 -19.29
C SER A 103 -18.74 -13.09 -19.26
N ILE A 104 -18.14 -13.51 -20.36
CA ILE A 104 -16.68 -13.58 -20.53
C ILE A 104 -16.04 -12.21 -20.30
N LEU A 105 -16.64 -11.14 -20.82
CA LEU A 105 -16.10 -9.77 -20.65
C LEU A 105 -16.12 -9.34 -19.20
N MET A 106 -17.18 -9.67 -18.46
CA MET A 106 -17.29 -9.36 -17.01
C MET A 106 -16.24 -10.14 -16.22
N ARG A 107 -16.13 -11.44 -16.51
CA ARG A 107 -15.11 -12.32 -15.93
C ARG A 107 -13.70 -11.79 -16.16
N ASP A 108 -13.34 -11.44 -17.41
CA ASP A 108 -12.01 -10.93 -17.73
C ASP A 108 -11.69 -9.62 -16.98
N LYS A 109 -12.68 -8.74 -16.85
CA LYS A 109 -12.52 -7.51 -16.06
C LYS A 109 -12.29 -7.80 -14.58
N VAL A 110 -13.06 -8.69 -13.96
CA VAL A 110 -12.90 -9.09 -12.56
C VAL A 110 -11.55 -9.77 -12.32
N LEU A 111 -11.15 -10.69 -13.21
CA LEU A 111 -9.83 -11.32 -13.14
C LEU A 111 -8.70 -10.30 -13.29
N SER A 112 -8.85 -9.27 -14.12
CA SER A 112 -7.85 -8.20 -14.25
C SER A 112 -7.70 -7.35 -12.97
N LEU A 113 -8.71 -7.34 -12.11
CA LEU A 113 -8.67 -6.71 -10.77
C LEU A 113 -8.08 -7.64 -9.69
N GLY A 114 -7.64 -8.83 -10.07
CA GLY A 114 -7.04 -9.82 -9.16
C GLY A 114 -8.05 -10.55 -8.28
N ALA A 115 -9.32 -10.60 -8.68
CA ALA A 115 -10.37 -11.36 -8.02
C ALA A 115 -10.73 -12.61 -8.84
N ASN A 116 -11.18 -13.68 -8.17
CA ASN A 116 -11.75 -14.86 -8.82
C ASN A 116 -13.22 -14.61 -9.13
N TYR A 117 -13.65 -14.91 -10.33
CA TYR A 117 -15.04 -14.78 -10.75
C TYR A 117 -15.72 -16.14 -10.80
N ILE A 118 -16.76 -16.33 -10.01
CA ILE A 118 -17.54 -17.55 -9.91
C ILE A 118 -18.98 -17.28 -10.36
N LEU A 119 -19.44 -18.03 -11.33
CA LEU A 119 -20.85 -18.04 -11.67
C LEU A 119 -21.61 -18.77 -10.57
N TRP A 120 -22.68 -18.15 -10.12
CA TRP A 120 -23.54 -18.75 -9.10
C TRP A 120 -24.10 -20.09 -9.55
N ASP A 121 -23.96 -21.09 -8.69
CA ASP A 121 -24.67 -22.37 -8.81
C ASP A 121 -25.17 -22.78 -7.41
N PRO A 122 -26.34 -23.45 -7.33
CA PRO A 122 -26.93 -23.87 -6.04
C PRO A 122 -26.10 -24.90 -5.26
N GLU A 123 -25.24 -25.65 -5.96
CA GLU A 123 -24.39 -26.72 -5.35
C GLU A 123 -23.08 -26.16 -4.83
N LEU A 124 -22.77 -24.89 -5.14
CA LEU A 124 -21.56 -24.17 -4.72
C LEU A 124 -20.22 -24.83 -5.15
N ASP A 125 -20.23 -25.69 -6.16
CA ASP A 125 -19.05 -26.41 -6.65
C ASP A 125 -17.95 -25.46 -7.12
N GLY A 126 -18.33 -24.41 -7.83
CA GLY A 126 -17.41 -23.35 -8.27
C GLY A 126 -16.75 -22.64 -7.10
N LEU A 127 -17.50 -22.32 -6.05
CA LEU A 127 -16.98 -21.70 -4.84
C LEU A 127 -16.06 -22.65 -4.07
N LEU A 128 -16.44 -23.90 -3.91
CA LEU A 128 -15.64 -24.93 -3.27
C LEU A 128 -14.28 -25.09 -3.97
N GLY A 129 -14.29 -25.13 -5.30
CA GLY A 129 -13.05 -25.15 -6.10
C GLY A 129 -12.12 -23.98 -5.82
N ALA A 130 -12.68 -22.76 -5.74
CA ALA A 130 -11.92 -21.55 -5.46
C ALA A 130 -11.36 -21.49 -4.02
N LEU A 131 -12.07 -22.06 -3.04
CA LEU A 131 -11.61 -22.14 -1.64
C LEU A 131 -10.49 -23.16 -1.45
N LYS A 132 -10.56 -24.31 -2.12
CA LYS A 132 -9.55 -25.39 -2.02
C LYS A 132 -8.26 -25.07 -2.78
N GLU A 133 -8.37 -24.50 -3.96
CA GLU A 133 -7.23 -24.19 -4.83
C GLU A 133 -7.31 -22.72 -5.30
N PRO A 134 -6.93 -21.75 -4.45
CA PRO A 134 -6.91 -20.36 -4.87
C PRO A 134 -5.93 -20.19 -6.04
N GLY A 135 -6.48 -20.00 -7.24
CA GLY A 135 -5.69 -19.72 -8.46
C GLY A 135 -5.79 -20.69 -9.61
N LYS A 136 -6.49 -21.81 -9.46
CA LYS A 136 -6.87 -22.63 -10.61
C LYS A 136 -8.28 -22.25 -11.07
N ASP A 137 -8.37 -21.60 -12.24
CA ASP A 137 -9.64 -21.48 -12.93
C ASP A 137 -10.12 -22.87 -13.31
N THR A 138 -11.30 -23.27 -12.89
CA THR A 138 -11.94 -24.55 -13.23
C THR A 138 -12.21 -24.71 -14.73
N PHE A 139 -12.04 -23.64 -15.54
CA PHE A 139 -12.41 -23.62 -16.96
C PHE A 139 -11.33 -23.24 -17.97
N SER A 140 -10.09 -22.90 -17.54
CA SER A 140 -9.02 -22.60 -18.52
C SER A 140 -7.61 -22.85 -17.96
N PRO A 141 -6.86 -23.78 -18.55
CA PRO A 141 -5.50 -24.12 -18.09
C PRO A 141 -4.42 -23.09 -18.47
N THR A 142 -4.76 -21.97 -19.08
CA THR A 142 -3.78 -21.04 -19.69
C THR A 142 -3.83 -19.59 -19.22
N VAL A 143 -4.78 -19.18 -18.39
CA VAL A 143 -4.80 -17.80 -17.88
C VAL A 143 -4.01 -17.75 -16.57
N LYS A 144 -2.77 -17.25 -16.62
CA LYS A 144 -2.02 -16.88 -15.41
C LYS A 144 -2.91 -15.91 -14.63
N LYS A 145 -3.23 -16.27 -13.38
CA LYS A 145 -3.93 -15.38 -12.45
C LYS A 145 -3.18 -14.04 -12.45
N LYS A 146 -3.81 -12.98 -12.92
CA LYS A 146 -3.25 -11.64 -12.72
C LYS A 146 -3.39 -11.34 -11.24
N SER A 147 -2.29 -11.39 -10.50
CA SER A 147 -2.23 -10.89 -9.14
C SER A 147 -2.60 -9.40 -9.13
N ARG A 148 -3.13 -8.93 -8.01
CA ARG A 148 -3.36 -7.49 -7.83
C ARG A 148 -2.04 -6.77 -7.97
N ILE A 149 -2.01 -5.74 -8.80
CA ILE A 149 -0.82 -4.93 -9.04
C ILE A 149 -0.82 -3.76 -8.06
N ALA A 150 0.31 -3.53 -7.40
CA ALA A 150 0.48 -2.42 -6.48
C ALA A 150 0.12 -1.07 -7.13
N LYS A 151 -0.62 -0.25 -6.40
CA LYS A 151 -0.81 1.15 -6.77
C LYS A 151 0.47 1.92 -6.49
N ARG A 152 1.05 2.53 -7.52
CA ARG A 152 2.29 3.28 -7.40
C ARG A 152 2.00 4.75 -7.16
N VAL A 153 2.61 5.30 -6.11
CA VAL A 153 2.42 6.69 -5.67
C VAL A 153 3.75 7.44 -5.74
N LEU A 154 3.78 8.53 -6.50
CA LEU A 154 4.93 9.42 -6.56
C LEU A 154 4.81 10.52 -5.50
N MET A 155 5.83 10.63 -4.66
CA MET A 155 6.03 11.73 -3.72
C MET A 155 7.19 12.60 -4.20
N LEU A 156 6.92 13.81 -4.68
CA LEU A 156 7.91 14.69 -5.28
C LEU A 156 7.98 16.02 -4.54
N GLY A 157 9.17 16.47 -4.19
CA GLY A 157 9.39 17.77 -3.56
C GLY A 157 9.59 18.90 -4.58
N SER A 158 9.01 20.06 -4.34
CA SER A 158 9.30 21.27 -5.14
C SER A 158 10.71 21.80 -4.90
N LYS A 159 11.33 21.46 -3.78
CA LYS A 159 12.73 21.75 -3.43
C LYS A 159 13.21 20.82 -2.31
N GLY A 160 14.51 20.80 -2.05
CA GLY A 160 15.05 20.10 -0.88
C GLY A 160 14.48 20.66 0.43
N GLY A 161 14.29 19.80 1.42
CA GLY A 161 13.85 20.16 2.77
C GLY A 161 12.37 20.49 2.94
N VAL A 162 11.51 20.21 1.96
CA VAL A 162 10.05 20.42 2.11
C VAL A 162 9.34 19.26 2.84
N GLY A 163 10.07 18.22 3.23
CA GLY A 163 9.55 17.12 4.04
C GLY A 163 9.05 15.92 3.25
N VAL A 164 9.53 15.68 2.03
CA VAL A 164 9.12 14.53 1.19
C VAL A 164 9.36 13.22 1.91
N SER A 165 10.59 12.91 2.34
CA SER A 165 10.93 11.66 3.03
C SER A 165 10.11 11.49 4.32
N THR A 166 9.90 12.58 5.09
CA THR A 166 9.08 12.56 6.30
C THR A 166 7.62 12.17 5.98
N ILE A 167 7.00 12.86 5.00
CA ILE A 167 5.60 12.59 4.63
C ILE A 167 5.47 11.20 4.03
N SER A 168 6.42 10.76 3.20
CA SER A 168 6.45 9.42 2.61
C SER A 168 6.54 8.33 3.69
N ALA A 169 7.39 8.51 4.70
CA ALA A 169 7.52 7.59 5.83
C ALA A 169 6.21 7.51 6.65
N PHE A 170 5.58 8.65 6.96
CA PHE A 170 4.30 8.67 7.66
C PHE A 170 3.17 8.05 6.85
N LEU A 171 3.10 8.32 5.55
CA LEU A 171 2.10 7.74 4.66
C LEU A 171 2.25 6.23 4.59
N SER A 172 3.48 5.74 4.34
CA SER A 172 3.76 4.30 4.26
C SER A 172 3.46 3.58 5.58
N HIS A 173 3.85 4.18 6.70
CA HIS A 173 3.52 3.65 8.02
C HIS A 173 2.00 3.61 8.27
N SER A 174 1.26 4.64 7.85
CA SER A 174 -0.19 4.70 8.06
C SER A 174 -0.94 3.73 7.14
N LEU A 175 -0.50 3.56 5.89
CA LEU A 175 -1.05 2.56 4.98
C LEU A 175 -0.87 1.14 5.54
N SER A 176 0.31 0.84 6.08
CA SER A 176 0.59 -0.50 6.63
C SER A 176 -0.10 -0.76 7.97
N GLN A 177 -0.03 0.18 8.92
CA GLN A 177 -0.48 -0.07 10.29
C GLN A 177 -1.93 0.33 10.57
N GLN A 178 -2.46 1.34 9.87
CA GLN A 178 -3.83 1.82 10.08
C GLN A 178 -4.81 1.24 9.04
N ALA A 179 -4.38 1.16 7.78
CA ALA A 179 -5.19 0.56 6.72
C ALA A 179 -4.93 -0.94 6.53
N SER A 180 -3.92 -1.52 7.19
CA SER A 180 -3.52 -2.92 7.09
C SER A 180 -3.18 -3.37 5.66
N LEU A 181 -2.55 -2.49 4.87
CA LEU A 181 -2.20 -2.73 3.47
C LEU A 181 -0.68 -2.87 3.32
N LYS A 182 -0.23 -3.92 2.65
CA LYS A 182 1.20 -4.17 2.45
C LYS A 182 1.81 -3.09 1.58
N THR A 183 2.80 -2.37 2.11
CA THR A 183 3.36 -1.16 1.53
C THR A 183 4.88 -1.25 1.42
N LEU A 184 5.42 -0.88 0.26
CA LEU A 184 6.85 -0.70 0.04
C LEU A 184 7.15 0.81 -0.08
N LEU A 185 8.07 1.31 0.75
CA LEU A 185 8.64 2.65 0.58
C LEU A 185 9.96 2.53 -0.18
N VAL A 186 10.06 3.21 -1.31
CA VAL A 186 11.27 3.28 -2.14
C VAL A 186 11.89 4.67 -1.99
N GLU A 187 13.08 4.77 -1.42
CA GLU A 187 13.81 6.04 -1.26
C GLU A 187 14.80 6.20 -2.39
N HIS A 188 14.58 7.20 -3.23
CA HIS A 188 15.43 7.53 -4.37
C HIS A 188 16.51 8.58 -4.05
N ASP A 189 16.47 9.20 -2.86
CA ASP A 189 17.49 10.16 -2.43
C ASP A 189 18.68 9.43 -1.78
N THR A 190 19.69 9.17 -2.59
CA THR A 190 20.90 8.47 -2.14
C THR A 190 21.89 9.35 -1.42
N LEU A 191 21.74 10.68 -1.53
CA LEU A 191 22.65 11.64 -0.90
C LEU A 191 22.19 12.00 0.53
N ALA A 192 20.89 11.99 0.75
CA ALA A 192 20.28 12.35 2.03
C ALA A 192 19.24 11.31 2.44
N LEU A 193 19.70 10.05 2.56
CA LEU A 193 18.87 8.95 3.05
C LEU A 193 18.41 9.25 4.48
N ASN A 194 17.11 9.39 4.70
CA ASN A 194 16.54 9.74 6.00
C ASN A 194 15.33 8.89 6.37
N SER A 195 14.65 8.28 5.39
CA SER A 195 13.44 7.49 5.66
C SER A 195 13.73 6.26 6.52
N ASP A 196 14.91 5.67 6.43
CA ASP A 196 15.38 4.57 7.26
C ASP A 196 15.40 4.97 8.75
N ILE A 197 15.96 6.15 9.06
CA ILE A 197 16.00 6.69 10.43
C ILE A 197 14.58 6.93 10.95
N PHE A 198 13.70 7.54 10.15
CA PHE A 198 12.33 7.81 10.52
C PHE A 198 11.53 6.54 10.76
N LEU A 199 11.78 5.50 9.98
CA LEU A 199 11.16 4.18 10.13
C LEU A 199 11.79 3.34 11.25
N GLY A 200 12.88 3.80 11.85
CA GLY A 200 13.54 3.16 12.99
C GLY A 200 14.51 2.05 12.62
N LEU A 201 14.96 1.98 11.36
CA LEU A 201 16.04 1.10 10.95
C LEU A 201 17.35 1.58 11.55
N LYS A 202 17.96 0.73 12.37
CA LYS A 202 19.28 1.02 12.95
C LYS A 202 20.35 0.32 12.12
N GLY A 203 21.28 1.13 11.61
CA GLY A 203 22.45 0.59 10.90
C GLY A 203 22.10 -0.04 9.56
N LEU A 204 21.19 0.59 8.81
CA LEU A 204 20.89 0.18 7.44
C LEU A 204 22.20 0.11 6.65
N LYS A 205 22.53 -1.08 6.19
CA LYS A 205 23.51 -1.28 5.13
C LYS A 205 22.71 -1.43 3.84
N ALA A 206 22.49 -0.31 3.16
CA ALA A 206 21.90 -0.37 1.83
C ALA A 206 22.80 -1.27 0.98
N GLN A 207 22.20 -2.22 0.28
CA GLN A 207 22.98 -3.12 -0.55
C GLN A 207 23.66 -2.33 -1.67
N GLN A 208 24.92 -2.60 -1.89
CA GLN A 208 25.62 -2.10 -3.07
C GLN A 208 24.93 -2.69 -4.29
N ASN A 209 24.83 -1.91 -5.34
CA ASN A 209 24.36 -2.38 -6.64
C ASN A 209 25.44 -3.31 -7.23
N SER A 210 25.67 -4.46 -6.57
CA SER A 210 26.69 -5.45 -6.91
C SER A 210 26.26 -6.34 -8.08
N ILE A 211 24.96 -6.29 -8.44
CA ILE A 211 24.43 -7.01 -9.58
C ILE A 211 24.43 -6.05 -10.75
N ASP A 212 25.10 -6.43 -11.82
CA ASP A 212 24.91 -5.79 -13.12
C ASP A 212 23.48 -6.10 -13.59
N LEU A 213 22.54 -5.23 -13.15
CA LEU A 213 21.13 -5.35 -13.46
C LEU A 213 20.85 -5.30 -14.97
N ASN A 214 21.86 -4.97 -15.78
CA ASN A 214 21.77 -4.99 -17.24
C ASN A 214 22.06 -6.38 -17.82
N GLN A 215 22.75 -7.25 -17.09
CA GLN A 215 23.17 -8.58 -17.57
C GLN A 215 22.47 -9.75 -16.87
N SER A 216 21.85 -9.54 -15.70
CA SER A 216 21.15 -10.60 -14.97
C SER A 216 19.64 -10.56 -15.25
N GLU A 217 19.02 -11.73 -15.37
CA GLU A 217 17.57 -11.88 -15.29
C GLU A 217 17.15 -11.54 -13.86
N LEU A 218 16.63 -10.32 -13.66
CA LEU A 218 16.06 -9.90 -12.39
C LEU A 218 14.71 -10.59 -12.22
N ASP A 219 14.56 -11.37 -11.17
CA ASP A 219 13.32 -11.99 -10.78
C ASP A 219 12.83 -11.48 -9.42
N ALA A 220 11.63 -11.89 -9.02
CA ALA A 220 11.02 -11.47 -7.76
C ALA A 220 11.80 -11.93 -6.52
N ALA A 221 12.52 -13.06 -6.58
CA ALA A 221 13.33 -13.54 -5.47
C ALA A 221 14.61 -12.69 -5.30
N ILE A 222 15.28 -12.38 -6.39
CA ILE A 222 16.44 -11.48 -6.41
C ILE A 222 16.00 -10.07 -5.98
N ALA A 223 14.91 -9.54 -6.55
CA ALA A 223 14.36 -8.24 -6.19
C ALA A 223 14.00 -8.17 -4.69
N GLY A 224 13.39 -9.23 -4.15
CA GLY A 224 13.05 -9.35 -2.73
C GLY A 224 14.27 -9.31 -1.80
N SER A 225 15.45 -9.73 -2.25
CA SER A 225 16.68 -9.69 -1.44
C SER A 225 17.17 -8.27 -1.16
N TYR A 226 16.75 -7.27 -1.95
CA TYR A 226 17.09 -5.85 -1.75
C TYR A 226 16.15 -5.14 -0.77
N VAL A 227 15.05 -5.79 -0.38
CA VAL A 227 14.02 -5.19 0.47
C VAL A 227 14.35 -5.41 1.94
N HIS A 228 14.20 -4.37 2.73
CA HIS A 228 14.39 -4.38 4.17
C HIS A 228 13.04 -4.38 4.89
N PRO A 229 12.64 -5.45 5.58
CA PRO A 229 11.43 -5.47 6.37
C PRO A 229 11.55 -4.53 7.57
N ILE A 230 10.58 -3.64 7.75
CA ILE A 230 10.51 -2.68 8.88
C ILE A 230 9.61 -3.22 9.98
N LYS A 231 8.40 -3.55 9.59
CA LYS A 231 7.32 -4.08 10.43
C LYS A 231 6.43 -4.96 9.57
N ASP A 232 5.47 -5.60 10.25
CA ASP A 232 4.40 -6.27 9.54
C ASP A 232 3.78 -5.34 8.49
N LYS A 233 3.70 -5.81 7.25
CA LYS A 233 3.16 -5.07 6.08
C LYS A 233 3.88 -3.78 5.68
N LEU A 234 5.06 -3.50 6.21
CA LEU A 234 5.87 -2.33 5.82
C LEU A 234 7.29 -2.73 5.52
N ASP A 235 7.68 -2.54 4.29
CA ASP A 235 9.02 -2.80 3.79
C ASP A 235 9.66 -1.53 3.22
N PHE A 236 10.98 -1.52 3.18
CA PHE A 236 11.79 -0.40 2.71
C PHE A 236 12.81 -0.84 1.66
N LEU A 237 12.94 -0.06 0.61
CA LEU A 237 13.91 -0.28 -0.46
C LEU A 237 14.76 0.98 -0.66
N ALA A 238 16.06 0.84 -0.52
CA ALA A 238 17.05 1.84 -0.92
C ALA A 238 18.32 1.13 -1.38
N LEU A 239 19.06 1.75 -2.29
CA LEU A 239 20.34 1.27 -2.76
C LEU A 239 21.45 2.19 -2.28
N GLU A 240 22.63 1.63 -2.02
CA GLU A 240 23.82 2.43 -1.76
C GLU A 240 24.20 3.18 -3.05
N LYS A 241 24.63 4.43 -2.88
CA LYS A 241 25.02 5.28 -4.00
C LYS A 241 26.20 4.65 -4.77
N ASN A 242 25.95 4.27 -6.00
CA ASN A 242 27.02 4.12 -6.96
C ASN A 242 27.28 5.50 -7.60
N ILE A 243 28.51 6.00 -7.48
CA ILE A 243 28.88 7.39 -7.81
C ILE A 243 28.75 7.69 -9.32
N ALA A 244 28.57 6.68 -10.16
CA ALA A 244 28.68 6.82 -11.60
C ALA A 244 27.52 7.59 -12.26
N CYS A 245 26.27 7.35 -11.88
CA CYS A 245 25.13 8.04 -12.49
C CYS A 245 23.88 8.01 -11.60
N ILE A 246 23.19 9.15 -11.45
CA ILE A 246 21.92 9.25 -10.69
C ILE A 246 20.77 8.58 -11.44
N SER A 247 20.78 8.66 -12.78
CA SER A 247 19.77 8.02 -13.63
C SER A 247 19.78 6.50 -13.50
N ASP A 248 20.95 5.90 -13.56
CA ASP A 248 21.13 4.44 -13.47
C ASP A 248 20.64 3.92 -12.11
N HIS A 249 20.79 4.74 -11.07
CA HIS A 249 20.31 4.42 -9.73
C HIS A 249 18.76 4.43 -9.65
N ALA A 250 18.12 5.47 -10.19
CA ALA A 250 16.67 5.55 -10.24
C ALA A 250 16.08 4.40 -11.08
N ASP A 251 16.68 4.10 -12.22
CA ASP A 251 16.25 2.98 -13.07
C ASP A 251 16.41 1.62 -12.37
N SER A 252 17.49 1.42 -11.63
CA SER A 252 17.70 0.22 -10.83
C SER A 252 16.60 0.03 -9.78
N LEU A 253 16.25 1.09 -9.03
CA LEU A 253 15.16 1.06 -8.05
C LEU A 253 13.81 0.79 -8.69
N PHE A 254 13.53 1.38 -9.86
CA PHE A 254 12.30 1.11 -10.60
C PHE A 254 12.23 -0.34 -11.07
N ARG A 255 13.32 -0.89 -11.62
CA ARG A 255 13.38 -2.29 -12.07
C ARG A 255 13.14 -3.24 -10.90
N ILE A 256 13.87 -3.10 -9.79
CA ILE A 256 13.70 -3.92 -8.60
C ILE A 256 12.26 -3.84 -8.08
N SER A 257 11.72 -2.63 -7.93
CA SER A 257 10.36 -2.47 -7.41
C SER A 257 9.26 -2.93 -8.37
N ASN A 258 9.53 -3.00 -9.69
CA ASN A 258 8.60 -3.54 -10.67
C ASN A 258 8.44 -5.06 -10.56
N GLU A 259 9.54 -5.80 -10.24
CA GLU A 259 9.45 -7.24 -10.00
C GLU A 259 8.64 -7.59 -8.74
N LEU A 260 8.32 -6.60 -7.92
CA LEU A 260 7.62 -6.77 -6.66
C LEU A 260 6.17 -6.22 -6.67
N VAL A 261 5.68 -5.75 -7.82
CA VAL A 261 4.37 -5.09 -7.91
C VAL A 261 3.19 -5.96 -7.49
N ASP A 262 3.31 -7.26 -7.57
CA ASP A 262 2.29 -8.24 -7.17
C ASP A 262 2.36 -8.63 -5.69
N GLN A 263 3.38 -8.17 -4.97
CA GLN A 263 3.59 -8.47 -3.56
C GLN A 263 3.10 -7.36 -2.63
N TYR A 264 2.75 -6.19 -3.17
CA TYR A 264 2.35 -5.01 -2.39
C TYR A 264 1.01 -4.45 -2.85
N ASN A 265 0.32 -3.78 -1.91
CA ASN A 265 -0.86 -2.96 -2.24
C ASN A 265 -0.42 -1.59 -2.75
N PHE A 266 0.62 -1.03 -2.14
CA PHE A 266 1.18 0.28 -2.48
C PHE A 266 2.69 0.24 -2.59
N ILE A 267 3.22 0.93 -3.59
CA ILE A 267 4.63 1.29 -3.71
C ILE A 267 4.71 2.81 -3.69
N ILE A 268 5.40 3.36 -2.68
CA ILE A 268 5.57 4.80 -2.50
C ILE A 268 6.98 5.18 -2.93
N ASP A 269 7.11 5.88 -4.04
CA ASP A 269 8.39 6.40 -4.52
C ASP A 269 8.63 7.79 -3.95
N SER A 270 9.62 7.91 -3.05
CA SER A 270 10.11 9.18 -2.51
C SER A 270 11.23 9.69 -3.42
N LEU A 271 10.89 10.63 -4.32
CA LEU A 271 11.76 11.06 -5.40
C LEU A 271 12.36 12.44 -5.12
N PRO A 272 13.70 12.58 -5.16
CA PRO A 272 14.33 13.88 -5.07
C PRO A 272 14.08 14.72 -6.33
N LEU A 273 14.04 16.05 -6.19
CA LEU A 273 13.68 16.95 -7.29
C LEU A 273 14.53 16.77 -8.55
N ASN A 274 15.81 16.52 -8.39
CA ASN A 274 16.73 16.33 -9.52
C ASN A 274 16.42 15.08 -10.34
N ALA A 275 15.93 14.02 -9.73
CA ALA A 275 15.60 12.77 -10.42
C ALA A 275 14.38 12.89 -11.35
N ILE A 276 13.52 13.90 -11.18
CA ILE A 276 12.39 14.11 -12.10
C ILE A 276 12.84 14.48 -13.52
N ASN A 277 14.03 15.03 -13.67
CA ASN A 277 14.55 15.42 -14.99
C ASN A 277 14.85 14.20 -15.87
N GLU A 278 15.10 13.06 -15.26
CA GLU A 278 15.38 11.79 -15.93
C GLU A 278 14.11 11.08 -16.44
N LEU A 279 12.94 11.44 -15.90
CA LEU A 279 11.65 10.87 -16.29
C LEU A 279 11.00 11.70 -17.40
N THR A 280 10.43 11.05 -18.40
CA THR A 280 9.56 11.72 -19.38
C THR A 280 8.15 11.89 -18.80
N SER A 281 7.31 12.74 -19.40
CA SER A 281 5.90 12.86 -18.99
C SER A 281 5.12 11.58 -19.27
N GLU A 282 5.51 10.79 -20.26
CA GLU A 282 4.93 9.50 -20.60
C GLU A 282 5.27 8.47 -19.51
N ASP A 283 6.54 8.36 -19.12
CA ASP A 283 6.97 7.50 -18.01
C ASP A 283 6.19 7.80 -16.72
N ILE A 284 5.99 9.08 -16.41
CA ILE A 284 5.27 9.48 -15.21
C ILE A 284 3.79 9.06 -15.27
N ASN A 285 3.13 9.25 -16.43
CA ASN A 285 1.73 8.86 -16.60
C ASN A 285 1.52 7.35 -16.59
N GLU A 286 2.45 6.58 -17.14
CA GLU A 286 2.35 5.13 -17.20
C GLU A 286 2.68 4.45 -15.88
N ARG A 287 3.67 5.00 -15.14
CA ARG A 287 4.19 4.38 -13.91
C ARG A 287 3.35 4.69 -12.66
N TYR A 288 2.71 5.86 -12.59
CA TYR A 288 2.11 6.34 -11.34
C TYR A 288 0.60 6.46 -11.40
N ASN A 289 -0.06 5.79 -10.45
CA ASN A 289 -1.51 5.90 -10.25
C ASN A 289 -1.90 7.21 -9.55
N ARG A 290 -1.00 7.74 -8.70
CA ARG A 290 -1.19 9.01 -7.97
C ARG A 290 0.12 9.76 -7.84
N ILE A 291 0.05 11.07 -7.96
CA ILE A 291 1.20 11.96 -7.85
C ILE A 291 0.88 13.02 -6.81
N PHE A 292 1.79 13.17 -5.83
CA PHE A 292 1.76 14.25 -4.86
C PHE A 292 2.98 15.14 -5.04
N VAL A 293 2.75 16.45 -5.14
CA VAL A 293 3.82 17.44 -5.20
C VAL A 293 3.84 18.22 -3.89
N VAL A 294 4.92 18.08 -3.13
CA VAL A 294 5.11 18.71 -1.83
C VAL A 294 5.71 20.10 -2.03
N CYS A 295 4.99 21.11 -1.60
CA CYS A 295 5.37 22.51 -1.67
C CYS A 295 5.40 23.16 -0.28
N GLU A 296 6.04 24.31 -0.16
CA GLU A 296 5.88 25.21 0.98
C GLU A 296 5.44 26.61 0.48
N PRO A 297 4.83 27.49 1.31
CA PRO A 297 4.42 28.83 0.91
C PRO A 297 5.61 29.80 0.79
N SER A 298 6.57 29.47 -0.08
CA SER A 298 7.73 30.29 -0.39
C SER A 298 7.84 30.54 -1.90
N VAL A 299 8.42 31.66 -2.28
CA VAL A 299 8.60 32.02 -3.69
C VAL A 299 9.40 30.97 -4.45
N ALA A 300 10.47 30.43 -3.83
CA ALA A 300 11.31 29.41 -4.45
C ALA A 300 10.54 28.13 -4.73
N SER A 301 9.76 27.64 -3.74
CA SER A 301 8.94 26.44 -3.87
C SER A 301 7.86 26.60 -4.97
N LEU A 302 7.16 27.75 -5.00
CA LEU A 302 6.12 27.97 -6.02
C LEU A 302 6.69 28.12 -7.43
N ARG A 303 7.87 28.73 -7.59
CA ARG A 303 8.57 28.78 -8.88
C ARG A 303 8.98 27.39 -9.36
N ALA A 304 9.55 26.59 -8.46
CA ALA A 304 9.91 25.21 -8.77
C ALA A 304 8.68 24.37 -9.14
N TYR A 305 7.56 24.53 -8.41
CA TYR A 305 6.31 23.88 -8.76
C TYR A 305 5.85 24.19 -10.18
N HIS A 306 5.99 25.44 -10.66
CA HIS A 306 5.65 25.76 -12.05
C HIS A 306 6.48 24.99 -13.07
N SER A 307 7.76 24.75 -12.78
CA SER A 307 8.63 23.94 -13.65
C SER A 307 8.24 22.46 -13.58
N ILE A 308 7.96 21.94 -12.38
CA ILE A 308 7.47 20.57 -12.18
C ILE A 308 6.16 20.36 -12.95
N LYS A 309 5.21 21.27 -12.82
CA LYS A 309 3.91 21.18 -13.52
C LYS A 309 4.06 21.10 -15.03
N LYS A 310 5.02 21.81 -15.61
CA LYS A 310 5.33 21.69 -17.05
C LYS A 310 5.85 20.31 -17.40
N LYS A 311 6.70 19.73 -16.54
CA LYS A 311 7.26 18.39 -16.74
C LYS A 311 6.20 17.29 -16.56
N LEU A 312 5.28 17.44 -15.60
CA LEU A 312 4.17 16.51 -15.39
C LEU A 312 3.17 16.51 -16.56
N GLY A 313 3.13 17.60 -17.36
CA GLY A 313 2.25 17.69 -18.51
C GLY A 313 0.77 17.58 -18.14
N LYS A 314 0.11 16.52 -18.62
CA LYS A 314 -1.30 16.22 -18.36
C LYS A 314 -1.52 15.32 -17.13
N ALA A 315 -0.45 14.83 -16.50
CA ALA A 315 -0.57 13.94 -15.34
C ALA A 315 -1.33 14.63 -14.20
N GLU A 316 -2.38 13.95 -13.76
CA GLU A 316 -3.16 14.42 -12.63
C GLU A 316 -2.31 14.33 -11.35
N HIS A 317 -2.21 15.44 -10.63
CA HIS A 317 -1.43 15.52 -9.41
C HIS A 317 -2.13 16.35 -8.35
N ARG A 318 -1.90 16.00 -7.08
CA ARG A 318 -2.41 16.73 -5.93
C ARG A 318 -1.27 17.45 -5.21
N ILE A 319 -1.54 18.67 -4.77
CA ILE A 319 -0.54 19.49 -4.10
C ILE A 319 -0.65 19.28 -2.59
N ILE A 320 0.51 19.05 -1.97
CA ILE A 320 0.67 19.05 -0.52
C ILE A 320 1.39 20.33 -0.12
N PHE A 321 0.79 21.12 0.76
CA PHE A 321 1.50 22.22 1.42
C PHE A 321 2.07 21.75 2.76
N SER A 322 3.39 21.72 2.85
CA SER A 322 4.12 21.36 4.06
C SER A 322 4.71 22.60 4.73
N MET A 323 4.27 22.85 5.94
CA MET A 323 4.78 23.95 6.75
C MET A 323 6.02 23.46 7.53
N THR A 324 7.20 23.70 6.98
CA THR A 324 8.48 23.29 7.61
C THR A 324 8.95 24.23 8.72
N ARG A 325 8.29 25.38 8.84
CA ARG A 325 8.50 26.39 9.89
C ARG A 325 7.19 27.08 10.25
N SER A 326 7.19 27.92 11.26
CA SER A 326 5.99 28.64 11.69
C SER A 326 5.45 29.53 10.59
N GLN A 327 4.11 29.64 10.48
CA GLN A 327 3.44 30.47 9.46
C GLN A 327 3.94 31.92 9.41
N LYS A 328 4.27 32.49 10.57
CA LYS A 328 4.81 33.86 10.69
C LYS A 328 6.20 34.05 10.06
N ASP A 329 6.93 32.95 9.86
CA ASP A 329 8.28 32.98 9.31
C ASP A 329 8.28 32.86 7.75
N TYR A 330 7.08 32.75 7.16
CA TYR A 330 6.90 32.83 5.72
C TYR A 330 6.49 34.24 5.30
N MET A 331 7.09 34.75 4.23
CA MET A 331 6.70 36.03 3.65
C MET A 331 5.29 36.03 3.04
N MET A 332 4.75 34.84 2.77
CA MET A 332 3.47 34.63 2.13
C MET A 332 2.58 33.74 2.99
N PRO A 333 1.32 34.15 3.25
CA PRO A 333 0.38 33.28 3.91
C PRO A 333 0.03 32.08 3.02
N LEU A 334 -0.31 30.94 3.64
CA LEU A 334 -0.65 29.70 2.92
C LEU A 334 -1.75 29.92 1.90
N GLN A 335 -2.80 30.68 2.25
CA GLN A 335 -3.90 30.99 1.34
C GLN A 335 -3.41 31.75 0.09
N GLY A 336 -2.54 32.75 0.25
CA GLY A 336 -1.95 33.47 -0.87
C GLY A 336 -1.06 32.60 -1.77
N ALA A 337 -0.38 31.60 -1.18
CA ALA A 337 0.37 30.62 -1.95
C ALA A 337 -0.55 29.74 -2.82
N LYS A 338 -1.67 29.27 -2.26
CA LYS A 338 -2.68 28.47 -2.98
C LYS A 338 -3.28 29.24 -4.15
N GLU A 339 -3.63 30.50 -3.92
CA GLU A 339 -4.18 31.39 -4.96
C GLU A 339 -3.20 31.61 -6.10
N LYS A 340 -1.91 31.85 -5.81
CA LYS A 340 -0.88 32.05 -6.84
C LYS A 340 -0.72 30.88 -7.79
N ILE A 341 -0.85 29.65 -7.31
CA ILE A 341 -0.73 28.46 -8.16
C ILE A 341 -2.09 27.91 -8.60
N LYS A 342 -3.19 28.60 -8.24
CA LYS A 342 -4.57 28.20 -8.54
C LYS A 342 -4.91 26.78 -8.06
N ALA A 343 -4.40 26.40 -6.89
CA ALA A 343 -4.65 25.11 -6.29
C ALA A 343 -6.05 25.10 -5.65
N LYS A 344 -6.92 24.19 -6.11
CA LYS A 344 -8.30 24.04 -5.61
C LYS A 344 -8.41 23.00 -4.51
N ASP A 345 -7.72 21.88 -4.67
CA ASP A 345 -7.71 20.76 -3.72
C ASP A 345 -6.28 20.50 -3.23
N THR A 346 -6.02 20.83 -1.97
CA THR A 346 -4.71 20.69 -1.35
C THR A 346 -4.80 19.93 -0.04
N ILE A 347 -3.70 19.29 0.31
CA ILE A 347 -3.52 18.69 1.63
C ILE A 347 -2.52 19.56 2.40
N ASP A 348 -2.92 20.04 3.58
CA ASP A 348 -2.11 20.99 4.33
C ASP A 348 -1.50 20.33 5.56
N PHE A 349 -0.18 20.30 5.62
CA PHE A 349 0.60 19.85 6.76
C PHE A 349 1.01 21.06 7.59
N VAL A 350 0.42 21.21 8.75
CA VAL A 350 0.73 22.30 9.66
C VAL A 350 2.10 22.10 10.31
N TYR A 351 2.76 23.21 10.69
CA TYR A 351 4.05 23.17 11.35
C TYR A 351 3.99 22.43 12.70
N GLU A 352 4.90 21.49 12.86
CA GLU A 352 5.14 20.78 14.12
C GLU A 352 6.56 21.05 14.60
N ALA A 353 6.66 21.76 15.71
CA ALA A 353 7.96 22.05 16.29
C ALA A 353 8.64 20.76 16.78
N ASN A 354 9.95 20.65 16.55
CA ASN A 354 10.76 19.50 16.96
C ASN A 354 10.31 18.16 16.38
N LEU A 355 9.62 18.15 15.23
CA LEU A 355 9.09 16.94 14.61
C LEU A 355 10.16 15.86 14.45
N GLU A 356 11.31 16.19 13.88
CA GLU A 356 12.42 15.26 13.66
C GLU A 356 12.89 14.66 15.00
N LYS A 357 13.08 15.50 16.02
CA LYS A 357 13.44 15.02 17.36
C LYS A 357 12.39 14.07 17.93
N LEU A 358 11.11 14.36 17.74
CA LEU A 358 10.03 13.50 18.21
C LEU A 358 10.06 12.14 17.50
N ILE A 359 10.26 12.12 16.18
CA ILE A 359 10.33 10.88 15.40
C ILE A 359 11.54 10.03 15.84
N ILE A 360 12.72 10.64 15.96
CA ILE A 360 13.96 9.93 16.34
C ILE A 360 13.87 9.38 17.77
N GLN A 361 13.32 10.15 18.71
CA GLN A 361 13.25 9.75 20.12
C GLN A 361 12.10 8.77 20.43
N GLN A 362 10.95 8.94 19.80
CA GLN A 362 9.73 8.20 20.15
C GLN A 362 9.33 7.17 19.09
N GLY A 363 9.94 7.24 17.92
CA GLY A 363 9.54 6.46 16.73
C GLY A 363 8.28 7.01 16.05
N ILE A 364 8.15 6.77 14.77
CA ILE A 364 7.02 7.24 13.96
C ILE A 364 5.67 6.72 14.48
N HIS A 365 5.62 5.53 15.08
CA HIS A 365 4.42 4.88 15.61
C HIS A 365 3.85 5.56 16.88
N ASN A 366 4.66 6.31 17.60
CA ASN A 366 4.22 7.03 18.82
C ASN A 366 3.73 8.45 18.54
N THR A 367 3.69 8.85 17.28
CA THR A 367 3.39 10.21 16.85
C THR A 367 1.90 10.50 16.64
N ALA A 368 0.99 9.71 17.21
CA ALA A 368 -0.47 9.89 17.11
C ALA A 368 -0.99 11.27 17.60
N LYS A 369 -0.13 12.07 18.27
CA LYS A 369 -0.46 13.42 18.76
C LYS A 369 0.06 14.55 17.87
N ILE A 370 0.67 14.24 16.73
CA ILE A 370 1.23 15.25 15.83
C ILE A 370 0.09 15.98 15.12
N LYS A 371 0.22 17.29 14.97
CA LYS A 371 -0.81 18.17 14.41
C LYS A 371 -1.20 17.85 12.98
N PHE A 372 -0.31 17.23 12.20
CA PHE A 372 -0.60 16.86 10.81
C PHE A 372 -1.14 15.42 10.63
N THR A 373 -1.37 14.67 11.71
CA THR A 373 -2.01 13.35 11.63
C THR A 373 -3.30 13.35 10.79
N PRO A 374 -4.19 14.37 10.89
CA PRO A 374 -5.38 14.43 10.04
C PRO A 374 -5.06 14.55 8.55
N ALA A 375 -3.95 15.22 8.17
CA ALA A 375 -3.53 15.33 6.78
C ALA A 375 -3.07 13.97 6.22
N ILE A 376 -2.32 13.18 7.01
CA ILE A 376 -1.95 11.81 6.63
C ILE A 376 -3.20 10.94 6.49
N ALA A 377 -4.14 10.99 7.44
CA ALA A 377 -5.39 10.25 7.34
C ALA A 377 -6.18 10.61 6.07
N ASN A 378 -6.22 11.88 5.69
CA ASN A 378 -6.82 12.33 4.42
C ASN A 378 -6.10 11.73 3.20
N MET A 379 -4.77 11.64 3.22
CA MET A 379 -4.02 10.98 2.13
C MET A 379 -4.38 9.50 2.04
N VAL A 380 -4.36 8.78 3.17
CA VAL A 380 -4.73 7.35 3.22
C VAL A 380 -6.16 7.16 2.69
N ASN A 381 -7.11 7.96 3.17
CA ASN A 381 -8.50 7.88 2.71
C ASN A 381 -8.64 8.12 1.20
N SER A 382 -7.89 9.09 0.65
CA SER A 382 -7.92 9.40 -0.79
C SER A 382 -7.30 8.28 -1.65
N LEU A 383 -6.38 7.49 -1.10
CA LEU A 383 -5.71 6.40 -1.80
C LEU A 383 -6.48 5.08 -1.71
N THR A 384 -7.14 4.85 -0.58
CA THR A 384 -7.75 3.55 -0.26
C THR A 384 -9.28 3.56 -0.32
N GLY A 385 -9.91 4.73 -0.30
CA GLY A 385 -11.36 4.87 -0.06
C GLY A 385 -11.78 4.58 1.40
N LYS A 386 -10.90 4.01 2.23
CA LYS A 386 -11.19 3.72 3.65
C LYS A 386 -11.23 5.00 4.47
N LYS A 387 -12.18 5.09 5.39
CA LYS A 387 -12.22 6.16 6.41
C LYS A 387 -11.36 5.77 7.61
N VAL A 388 -10.07 6.08 7.56
CA VAL A 388 -9.20 5.88 8.72
C VAL A 388 -9.58 6.86 9.83
N LYS A 389 -10.02 6.34 10.97
CA LYS A 389 -10.38 7.16 12.14
C LYS A 389 -9.11 7.65 12.83
N VAL A 390 -8.94 8.96 12.87
CA VAL A 390 -7.94 9.57 13.76
C VAL A 390 -8.41 9.32 15.19
N GLN A 391 -7.69 8.52 15.96
CA GLN A 391 -7.98 8.29 17.36
C GLN A 391 -7.92 9.62 18.13
N LYS A 392 -9.06 10.26 18.35
CA LYS A 392 -9.19 11.34 19.33
C LYS A 392 -9.11 10.71 20.72
N LYS A 393 -7.94 10.68 21.34
CA LYS A 393 -7.88 10.43 22.79
C LYS A 393 -8.62 11.57 23.48
N PHE A 394 -9.80 11.28 23.98
CA PHE A 394 -10.48 12.15 24.94
C PHE A 394 -9.53 12.35 26.12
N ALA A 395 -9.05 13.57 26.29
CA ALA A 395 -8.42 13.98 27.52
C ALA A 395 -9.51 14.02 28.60
N TRP A 396 -9.58 12.97 29.40
CA TRP A 396 -10.30 13.04 30.66
C TRP A 396 -9.53 14.00 31.56
N PHE A 397 -9.98 15.24 31.62
CA PHE A 397 -9.61 16.13 32.68
C PHE A 397 -10.22 15.55 33.97
N LYS A 398 -9.38 14.91 34.81
CA LYS A 398 -9.67 14.82 36.23
C LYS A 398 -9.32 16.18 36.84
N LYS A 399 -10.34 16.80 37.41
CA LYS A 399 -10.19 17.90 38.39
C LYS A 399 -9.40 17.41 39.59
#